data_c4dedcdb92dc09e1299a9efc7ae469cb
#
_entry.id   c4dedcdb92dc09e1299a9efc7ae469cb
#
_cell.length_a   1.000
_cell.length_b   1.000
_cell.length_c   1.000
_cell.angle_alpha   90.00
_cell.angle_beta   90.00
_cell.angle_gamma   90.00
#
_symmetry.space_group_name_H-M   'P 1'
#
loop_
_entity.id
_entity.type
_entity.pdbx_description
1 polymer ?
#
loop_
_entity_poly.entity_id
_entity_poly.type
_entity_poly.pdbx_seq_one_letter_code
_entity_poly.pdbx_strand_id
1 'polypeptide(L)'
;IEDGSTLQLGIGAIPDAVLLFMGDKKNLGIHTEMFSDGVIDLVESGVVNGSKKTLHPGKLVATFLMGTRRLYDFVDKNACVEMRPVDYVNDPRVIAQNEKMVSINSCIEVDLMGQVASETIGLKQFSGTGGQVDYVRGAAWSAGGKSIMAMPSTAAKGKASRIVPFLAQGAAVTTSRNDVDYVVTEYGIARLKGKTLKQRARALIAVAHPDFRPMLEE
;
A
#
# COMPACT_ATOMS: atom_id res chain seq x y z
N ILE A 1 4.75 -4.66 -10.06
CA ILE A 1 5.60 -5.38 -9.08
C ILE A 1 6.54 -6.29 -9.84
N GLU A 2 7.82 -6.14 -9.61
CA GLU A 2 8.88 -6.90 -10.28
C GLU A 2 9.29 -8.12 -9.45
N ASP A 3 9.88 -9.11 -10.11
CA ASP A 3 10.52 -10.23 -9.41
C ASP A 3 11.61 -9.72 -8.46
N GLY A 4 11.74 -10.35 -7.31
CA GLY A 4 12.68 -9.96 -6.27
C GLY A 4 12.27 -8.71 -5.46
N SER A 5 11.08 -8.13 -5.69
CA SER A 5 10.57 -7.01 -4.88
C SER A 5 10.36 -7.43 -3.42
N THR A 6 10.58 -6.49 -2.50
CA THR A 6 10.19 -6.64 -1.09
C THR A 6 8.87 -5.91 -0.86
N LEU A 7 7.87 -6.60 -0.30
CA LEU A 7 6.52 -6.10 -0.16
C LEU A 7 6.20 -5.66 1.27
N GLN A 8 5.52 -4.53 1.40
CA GLN A 8 4.67 -4.18 2.52
C GLN A 8 3.22 -4.19 2.05
N LEU A 9 2.36 -4.77 2.84
CA LEU A 9 0.95 -4.92 2.57
C LEU A 9 0.16 -4.28 3.71
N GLY A 10 -0.70 -3.32 3.35
CA GLY A 10 -1.68 -2.77 4.28
C GLY A 10 -2.74 -3.80 4.66
N ILE A 11 -3.69 -3.39 5.49
CA ILE A 11 -4.85 -4.20 5.88
C ILE A 11 -6.03 -3.94 4.93
N GLY A 12 -6.86 -4.97 4.74
CA GLY A 12 -8.13 -4.87 4.04
C GLY A 12 -8.19 -5.64 2.72
N ALA A 13 -9.37 -5.63 2.12
CA ALA A 13 -9.68 -6.46 0.96
C ALA A 13 -8.80 -6.18 -0.28
N ILE A 14 -8.28 -4.98 -0.45
CA ILE A 14 -7.46 -4.64 -1.62
C ILE A 14 -6.05 -5.22 -1.51
N PRO A 15 -5.28 -5.02 -0.43
CA PRO A 15 -3.99 -5.70 -0.26
C PRO A 15 -4.11 -7.23 -0.32
N ASP A 16 -5.14 -7.81 0.29
CA ASP A 16 -5.38 -9.26 0.23
C ASP A 16 -5.68 -9.72 -1.20
N ALA A 17 -6.50 -8.97 -1.96
CA ALA A 17 -6.78 -9.27 -3.36
C ALA A 17 -5.52 -9.20 -4.23
N VAL A 18 -4.61 -8.26 -3.98
CA VAL A 18 -3.35 -8.15 -4.72
C VAL A 18 -2.51 -9.41 -4.58
N LEU A 19 -2.47 -10.03 -3.39
CA LEU A 19 -1.74 -11.28 -3.16
C LEU A 19 -2.21 -12.42 -4.07
N LEU A 20 -3.51 -12.51 -4.37
CA LEU A 20 -4.06 -13.54 -5.25
C LEU A 20 -3.51 -13.48 -6.68
N PHE A 21 -3.03 -12.32 -7.12
CA PHE A 21 -2.48 -12.10 -8.46
C PHE A 21 -0.94 -12.15 -8.50
N MET A 22 -0.28 -12.53 -7.39
CA MET A 22 1.19 -12.60 -7.32
C MET A 22 1.76 -13.99 -7.67
N GLY A 23 0.92 -14.97 -7.99
CA GLY A 23 1.35 -16.35 -8.22
C GLY A 23 2.35 -16.56 -9.37
N ASP A 24 2.45 -15.63 -10.31
CA ASP A 24 3.42 -15.63 -11.41
C ASP A 24 4.78 -15.00 -11.04
N LYS A 25 4.87 -14.32 -9.89
CA LYS A 25 6.09 -13.64 -9.46
C LYS A 25 7.10 -14.61 -8.84
N LYS A 26 8.35 -14.16 -8.74
CA LYS A 26 9.47 -14.97 -8.25
C LYS A 26 10.30 -14.20 -7.22
N ASN A 27 10.72 -14.91 -6.18
CA ASN A 27 11.68 -14.44 -5.19
C ASN A 27 11.23 -13.14 -4.48
N LEU A 28 9.93 -12.98 -4.24
CA LEU A 28 9.42 -11.85 -3.46
C LEU A 28 9.89 -11.96 -2.00
N GLY A 29 10.03 -10.82 -1.35
CA GLY A 29 10.32 -10.70 0.08
C GLY A 29 9.19 -10.00 0.82
N ILE A 30 9.18 -10.11 2.15
CA ILE A 30 8.25 -9.40 3.04
C ILE A 30 9.04 -8.57 4.05
N HIS A 31 8.68 -7.29 4.14
CA HIS A 31 9.03 -6.38 5.23
C HIS A 31 7.81 -5.48 5.47
N THR A 32 7.01 -5.82 6.46
CA THR A 32 5.68 -5.23 6.66
C THR A 32 5.38 -5.03 8.13
N GLU A 33 4.53 -4.06 8.46
CA GLU A 33 4.03 -3.90 9.82
C GLU A 33 3.18 -5.10 10.23
N MET A 34 2.20 -5.42 9.38
CA MET A 34 1.27 -6.52 9.62
C MET A 34 1.51 -7.66 8.62
N PHE A 35 1.36 -8.89 9.10
CA PHE A 35 1.42 -10.12 8.34
C PHE A 35 0.07 -10.83 8.40
N SER A 36 -0.51 -11.19 7.27
CA SER A 36 -1.84 -11.82 7.15
C SER A 36 -1.80 -13.20 6.48
N ASP A 37 -2.91 -13.95 6.56
CA ASP A 37 -3.04 -15.30 5.98
C ASP A 37 -2.66 -15.37 4.49
N GLY A 38 -2.97 -14.32 3.70
CA GLY A 38 -2.73 -14.32 2.26
C GLY A 38 -1.25 -14.47 1.86
N VAL A 39 -0.32 -14.18 2.76
CA VAL A 39 1.12 -14.37 2.50
C VAL A 39 1.51 -15.85 2.57
N ILE A 40 0.80 -16.68 3.36
CA ILE A 40 1.14 -18.09 3.57
C ILE A 40 1.13 -18.83 2.23
N ASP A 41 0.10 -18.65 1.42
CA ASP A 41 -0.03 -19.35 0.13
C ASP A 41 1.13 -19.00 -0.82
N LEU A 42 1.60 -17.76 -0.80
CA LEU A 42 2.76 -17.33 -1.60
C LEU A 42 4.10 -17.87 -1.07
N VAL A 43 4.20 -18.10 0.23
CA VAL A 43 5.38 -18.76 0.82
C VAL A 43 5.38 -20.25 0.48
N GLU A 44 4.25 -20.93 0.67
CA GLU A 44 4.09 -22.37 0.40
C GLU A 44 4.31 -22.70 -1.09
N SER A 45 3.91 -21.80 -2.01
CA SER A 45 4.16 -21.91 -3.45
C SER A 45 5.58 -21.50 -3.87
N GLY A 46 6.41 -20.97 -2.97
CA GLY A 46 7.78 -20.53 -3.25
C GLY A 46 7.91 -19.17 -3.93
N VAL A 47 6.79 -18.47 -4.16
CA VAL A 47 6.76 -17.11 -4.73
C VAL A 47 7.42 -16.13 -3.77
N VAL A 48 7.10 -16.23 -2.47
CA VAL A 48 7.73 -15.45 -1.40
C VAL A 48 8.74 -16.33 -0.67
N ASN A 49 10.02 -16.06 -0.86
CA ASN A 49 11.11 -16.78 -0.20
C ASN A 49 12.18 -15.84 0.39
N GLY A 50 12.06 -14.54 0.17
CA GLY A 50 12.97 -13.54 0.69
C GLY A 50 14.42 -13.62 0.18
N SER A 51 14.72 -14.50 -0.78
CA SER A 51 16.09 -14.77 -1.23
C SER A 51 16.78 -13.56 -1.89
N LYS A 52 16.01 -12.60 -2.39
CA LYS A 52 16.49 -11.38 -3.03
C LYS A 52 16.37 -10.13 -2.13
N LYS A 53 15.94 -10.29 -0.88
CA LYS A 53 15.92 -9.16 0.06
C LYS A 53 17.34 -8.67 0.33
N THR A 54 17.50 -7.35 0.32
CA THR A 54 18.76 -6.71 0.70
C THR A 54 18.98 -6.77 2.22
N LEU A 55 17.90 -6.52 2.98
CA LEU A 55 17.90 -6.57 4.43
C LEU A 55 17.18 -7.83 4.92
N HIS A 56 17.79 -8.58 5.84
CA HIS A 56 17.29 -9.88 6.34
C HIS A 56 16.93 -10.87 5.21
N PRO A 57 17.91 -11.28 4.37
CA PRO A 57 17.63 -12.23 3.29
C PRO A 57 17.08 -13.54 3.82
N GLY A 58 16.08 -14.09 3.14
CA GLY A 58 15.39 -15.32 3.54
C GLY A 58 14.42 -15.16 4.70
N LYS A 59 14.21 -13.95 5.22
CA LYS A 59 13.28 -13.69 6.34
C LYS A 59 12.04 -12.91 5.90
N LEU A 60 10.92 -13.29 6.49
CA LEU A 60 9.66 -12.55 6.47
C LEU A 60 9.64 -11.67 7.73
N VAL A 61 9.83 -10.38 7.57
CA VAL A 61 9.95 -9.43 8.70
C VAL A 61 8.61 -8.75 8.94
N ALA A 62 8.11 -8.82 10.18
CA ALA A 62 6.88 -8.15 10.59
C ALA A 62 6.93 -7.71 12.06
N THR A 63 6.00 -6.84 12.47
CA THR A 63 5.87 -6.42 13.86
C THR A 63 4.67 -7.03 14.57
N PHE A 64 3.57 -7.29 13.84
CA PHE A 64 2.44 -8.03 14.40
C PHE A 64 1.72 -8.89 13.37
N LEU A 65 0.85 -9.77 13.86
CA LEU A 65 0.11 -10.76 13.10
C LEU A 65 -1.38 -10.52 13.26
N MET A 66 -2.13 -10.61 12.18
CA MET A 66 -3.60 -10.58 12.23
C MET A 66 -4.16 -11.52 11.16
N GLY A 67 -4.78 -12.60 11.60
CA GLY A 67 -5.33 -13.62 10.72
C GLY A 67 -6.02 -14.75 11.46
N THR A 68 -6.22 -15.84 10.77
CA THR A 68 -6.85 -17.05 11.29
C THR A 68 -5.88 -17.91 12.10
N ARG A 69 -6.35 -19.01 12.69
CA ARG A 69 -5.53 -19.99 13.37
C ARG A 69 -4.38 -20.50 12.48
N ARG A 70 -4.62 -20.65 11.16
CA ARG A 70 -3.60 -21.05 10.18
C ARG A 70 -2.37 -20.14 10.23
N LEU A 71 -2.57 -18.81 10.35
CA LEU A 71 -1.44 -17.87 10.43
C LEU A 71 -0.58 -18.11 11.67
N TYR A 72 -1.20 -18.30 12.82
CA TYR A 72 -0.47 -18.51 14.08
C TYR A 72 0.25 -19.86 14.09
N ASP A 73 -0.37 -20.90 13.54
CA ASP A 73 0.26 -22.21 13.39
C ASP A 73 1.44 -22.16 12.39
N PHE A 74 1.31 -21.39 11.31
CA PHE A 74 2.39 -21.17 10.34
C PHE A 74 3.60 -20.44 10.96
N VAL A 75 3.37 -19.48 11.82
CA VAL A 75 4.43 -18.67 12.43
C VAL A 75 5.11 -19.39 13.60
N ASP A 76 4.40 -20.31 14.29
CA ASP A 76 4.97 -21.01 15.44
C ASP A 76 6.23 -21.79 15.05
N LYS A 77 7.36 -21.46 15.68
CA LYS A 77 8.68 -22.06 15.43
C LYS A 77 9.15 -22.03 13.97
N ASN A 78 8.59 -21.15 13.14
CA ASN A 78 9.00 -20.99 11.75
C ASN A 78 10.23 -20.07 11.65
N ALA A 79 11.38 -20.65 11.36
CA ALA A 79 12.64 -19.93 11.27
C ALA A 79 12.68 -18.88 10.14
N CYS A 80 11.77 -18.95 9.16
CA CYS A 80 11.68 -17.93 8.11
C CYS A 80 10.98 -16.64 8.58
N VAL A 81 10.21 -16.69 9.66
CA VAL A 81 9.49 -15.52 10.20
C VAL A 81 10.35 -14.84 11.26
N GLU A 82 10.49 -13.53 11.16
CA GLU A 82 11.25 -12.71 12.08
C GLU A 82 10.40 -11.55 12.59
N MET A 83 9.94 -11.67 13.83
CA MET A 83 9.18 -10.60 14.51
C MET A 83 10.13 -9.57 15.08
N ARG A 84 9.90 -8.30 14.75
CA ARG A 84 10.71 -7.18 15.22
C ARG A 84 9.85 -6.06 15.80
N PRO A 85 10.38 -5.21 16.70
CA PRO A 85 9.62 -4.10 17.24
C PRO A 85 9.29 -3.04 16.17
N VAL A 86 8.19 -2.31 16.39
CA VAL A 86 7.62 -1.37 15.40
C VAL A 86 8.56 -0.21 15.07
N ASP A 87 9.34 0.26 16.01
CA ASP A 87 10.33 1.33 15.84
C ASP A 87 11.46 0.95 14.86
N TYR A 88 11.68 -0.35 14.67
CA TYR A 88 12.58 -0.88 13.65
C TYR A 88 11.85 -1.15 12.33
N VAL A 89 10.72 -1.88 12.37
CA VAL A 89 10.03 -2.35 11.17
C VAL A 89 9.43 -1.19 10.37
N ASN A 90 8.92 -0.17 11.07
CA ASN A 90 8.30 1.01 10.47
C ASN A 90 9.26 2.20 10.29
N ASP A 91 10.56 2.08 10.64
CA ASP A 91 11.51 3.17 10.35
C ASP A 91 11.71 3.31 8.84
N PRO A 92 11.37 4.45 8.21
CA PRO A 92 11.56 4.66 6.77
C PRO A 92 13.00 4.44 6.30
N ARG A 93 14.00 4.68 7.16
CA ARG A 93 15.41 4.46 6.86
C ARG A 93 15.76 2.97 6.80
N VAL A 94 15.11 2.16 7.63
CA VAL A 94 15.23 0.70 7.60
C VAL A 94 14.50 0.13 6.39
N ILE A 95 13.26 0.57 6.16
CA ILE A 95 12.43 0.16 5.02
C ILE A 95 13.19 0.41 3.70
N ALA A 96 13.78 1.60 3.55
CA ALA A 96 14.51 2.02 2.35
C ALA A 96 15.74 1.17 2.01
N GLN A 97 16.30 0.44 2.96
CA GLN A 97 17.43 -0.47 2.72
C GLN A 97 17.05 -1.72 1.93
N ASN A 98 15.76 -2.06 1.86
CA ASN A 98 15.30 -3.10 0.94
C ASN A 98 15.18 -2.50 -0.47
N GLU A 99 16.00 -2.98 -1.42
CA GLU A 99 15.85 -2.63 -2.82
C GLU A 99 14.51 -3.11 -3.37
N LYS A 100 13.95 -2.38 -4.35
CA LYS A 100 12.64 -2.65 -4.94
C LYS A 100 11.54 -2.79 -3.87
N MET A 101 11.59 -1.97 -2.84
CA MET A 101 10.54 -1.95 -1.82
C MET A 101 9.22 -1.46 -2.43
N VAL A 102 8.16 -2.27 -2.33
CA VAL A 102 6.83 -1.94 -2.83
C VAL A 102 5.87 -1.88 -1.64
N SER A 103 5.39 -0.68 -1.37
CA SER A 103 4.39 -0.41 -0.34
C SER A 103 3.00 -0.36 -0.99
N ILE A 104 2.07 -1.18 -0.52
CA ILE A 104 0.70 -1.28 -1.03
C ILE A 104 -0.27 -1.01 0.10
N ASN A 105 -0.97 0.10 0.01
CA ASN A 105 -1.94 0.54 1.01
C ASN A 105 -3.27 0.90 0.36
N SER A 106 -4.33 0.83 1.14
CA SER A 106 -5.64 1.33 0.77
C SER A 106 -5.86 2.74 1.34
N CYS A 107 -6.81 3.48 0.78
CA CYS A 107 -7.19 4.79 1.29
C CYS A 107 -8.71 5.01 1.15
N ILE A 108 -9.21 6.02 1.83
CA ILE A 108 -10.63 6.39 1.80
C ILE A 108 -10.90 7.28 0.59
N GLU A 109 -10.11 8.35 0.42
CA GLU A 109 -10.24 9.30 -0.68
C GLU A 109 -8.89 9.94 -1.05
N VAL A 110 -8.80 10.41 -2.29
CA VAL A 110 -7.64 11.15 -2.83
C VAL A 110 -8.16 12.40 -3.52
N ASP A 111 -7.61 13.57 -3.22
CA ASP A 111 -7.94 14.79 -3.92
C ASP A 111 -7.13 14.99 -5.22
N LEU A 112 -7.54 15.96 -6.05
CA LEU A 112 -6.88 16.25 -7.34
C LEU A 112 -5.45 16.78 -7.20
N MET A 113 -5.02 17.20 -6.01
CA MET A 113 -3.62 17.54 -5.71
C MET A 113 -2.79 16.28 -5.38
N GLY A 114 -3.44 15.17 -5.05
CA GLY A 114 -2.83 13.92 -4.63
C GLY A 114 -2.64 13.80 -3.13
N GLN A 115 -3.37 14.56 -2.31
CA GLN A 115 -3.47 14.34 -0.87
C GLN A 115 -4.35 13.14 -0.59
N VAL A 116 -3.98 12.32 0.38
CA VAL A 116 -4.67 11.06 0.70
C VAL A 116 -5.23 11.12 2.12
N ALA A 117 -6.51 10.82 2.28
CA ALA A 117 -7.13 10.52 3.56
C ALA A 117 -7.38 9.01 3.68
N SER A 118 -6.88 8.39 4.75
CA SER A 118 -7.00 6.95 4.99
C SER A 118 -7.66 6.61 6.33
N GLU A 119 -7.72 7.55 7.24
CA GLU A 119 -8.14 7.34 8.63
C GLU A 119 -9.41 8.08 9.02
N THR A 120 -9.83 9.08 8.21
CA THR A 120 -11.03 9.89 8.48
C THR A 120 -11.95 10.01 7.25
N ILE A 121 -13.24 10.20 7.51
CA ILE A 121 -14.21 10.73 6.53
C ILE A 121 -14.75 12.03 7.12
N GLY A 122 -14.33 13.17 6.58
CA GLY A 122 -14.60 14.46 7.20
C GLY A 122 -14.10 14.49 8.64
N LEU A 123 -14.97 14.86 9.57
CA LEU A 123 -14.65 14.92 11.01
C LEU A 123 -14.69 13.54 11.72
N LYS A 124 -15.12 12.49 11.04
CA LYS A 124 -15.26 11.17 11.68
C LYS A 124 -13.98 10.36 11.54
N GLN A 125 -13.34 10.06 12.67
CA GLN A 125 -12.20 9.15 12.75
C GLN A 125 -12.65 7.68 12.60
N PHE A 126 -11.96 6.91 11.75
CA PHE A 126 -12.20 5.48 11.50
C PHE A 126 -11.11 4.60 12.10
N SER A 127 -9.87 5.05 12.05
CA SER A 127 -8.71 4.29 12.52
C SER A 127 -7.63 5.22 13.05
N GLY A 128 -6.55 4.66 13.61
CA GLY A 128 -5.29 5.38 13.76
C GLY A 128 -4.60 5.57 12.42
N THR A 129 -3.51 6.33 12.39
CA THR A 129 -2.67 6.56 11.20
C THR A 129 -1.96 5.28 10.74
N GLY A 130 -1.57 4.40 11.66
CA GLY A 130 -0.74 3.23 11.37
C GLY A 130 0.58 3.58 10.70
N GLY A 131 1.23 2.60 10.07
CA GLY A 131 2.53 2.74 9.40
C GLY A 131 2.46 3.21 7.94
N GLN A 132 1.29 3.59 7.40
CA GLN A 132 1.16 3.91 5.97
C GLN A 132 2.19 4.94 5.49
N VAL A 133 2.36 6.04 6.22
CA VAL A 133 3.30 7.13 5.84
C VAL A 133 4.75 6.65 5.89
N ASP A 134 5.10 5.84 6.87
CA ASP A 134 6.46 5.31 7.03
C ASP A 134 6.85 4.45 5.83
N TYR A 135 5.95 3.55 5.42
CA TYR A 135 6.17 2.67 4.27
C TYR A 135 6.15 3.41 2.95
N VAL A 136 5.26 4.39 2.78
CA VAL A 136 5.25 5.25 1.59
C VAL A 136 6.59 5.97 1.43
N ARG A 137 7.11 6.55 2.50
CA ARG A 137 8.42 7.22 2.51
C ARG A 137 9.57 6.26 2.30
N GLY A 138 9.59 5.17 3.04
CA GLY A 138 10.62 4.14 2.91
C GLY A 138 10.69 3.58 1.49
N ALA A 139 9.55 3.27 0.88
CA ALA A 139 9.49 2.82 -0.52
C ALA A 139 9.94 3.91 -1.51
N ALA A 140 9.61 5.18 -1.24
CA ALA A 140 10.05 6.30 -2.08
C ALA A 140 11.58 6.53 -2.04
N TRP A 141 12.25 6.16 -0.96
CA TRP A 141 13.71 6.26 -0.79
C TRP A 141 14.45 4.99 -1.23
N SER A 142 13.75 3.86 -1.32
CA SER A 142 14.32 2.59 -1.78
C SER A 142 14.75 2.67 -3.24
N ALA A 143 15.90 2.10 -3.57
CA ALA A 143 16.34 1.94 -4.95
C ALA A 143 15.35 1.03 -5.72
N GLY A 144 14.71 1.59 -6.76
CA GLY A 144 13.66 0.90 -7.52
C GLY A 144 12.33 0.72 -6.77
N GLY A 145 12.16 1.40 -5.62
CA GLY A 145 10.95 1.29 -4.80
C GLY A 145 9.74 2.00 -5.41
N LYS A 146 8.55 1.58 -4.97
CA LYS A 146 7.25 2.11 -5.43
C LYS A 146 6.29 2.18 -4.26
N SER A 147 5.57 3.30 -4.11
CA SER A 147 4.45 3.40 -3.17
C SER A 147 3.13 3.44 -3.94
N ILE A 148 2.20 2.55 -3.58
CA ILE A 148 0.94 2.33 -4.28
C ILE A 148 -0.22 2.55 -3.31
N MET A 149 -1.09 3.51 -3.64
CA MET A 149 -2.42 3.66 -3.05
C MET A 149 -3.43 2.98 -3.96
N ALA A 150 -4.01 1.87 -3.51
CA ALA A 150 -4.99 1.11 -4.28
C ALA A 150 -6.37 1.19 -3.64
N MET A 151 -7.38 1.55 -4.44
CA MET A 151 -8.76 1.69 -3.96
C MET A 151 -9.76 1.47 -5.10
N PRO A 152 -10.97 1.01 -4.82
CA PRO A 152 -12.07 1.15 -5.78
C PRO A 152 -12.29 2.63 -6.07
N SER A 153 -12.60 2.99 -7.31
CA SER A 153 -12.84 4.38 -7.71
C SER A 153 -14.06 5.00 -7.03
N THR A 154 -14.99 4.16 -6.52
CA THR A 154 -16.23 4.59 -5.88
C THR A 154 -16.42 3.96 -4.50
N ALA A 155 -17.26 4.61 -3.70
CA ALA A 155 -17.78 4.14 -2.41
C ALA A 155 -19.32 4.12 -2.42
N ALA A 156 -19.93 3.70 -1.30
CA ALA A 156 -21.37 3.71 -1.09
C ALA A 156 -22.16 3.05 -2.24
N LYS A 157 -21.70 1.88 -2.70
CA LYS A 157 -22.32 1.14 -3.83
C LYS A 157 -22.37 1.96 -5.12
N GLY A 158 -21.29 2.65 -5.46
CA GLY A 158 -21.16 3.47 -6.67
C GLY A 158 -21.71 4.89 -6.57
N LYS A 159 -22.24 5.30 -5.42
CA LYS A 159 -22.88 6.63 -5.25
C LYS A 159 -21.93 7.78 -4.95
N ALA A 160 -20.69 7.49 -4.60
CA ALA A 160 -19.69 8.50 -4.25
C ALA A 160 -18.34 8.19 -4.90
N SER A 161 -17.70 9.20 -5.47
CA SER A 161 -16.31 9.09 -5.95
C SER A 161 -15.34 9.06 -4.78
N ARG A 162 -14.26 8.27 -4.90
CA ARG A 162 -13.12 8.31 -3.98
C ARG A 162 -12.00 9.21 -4.49
N ILE A 163 -12.06 9.62 -5.75
CA ILE A 163 -11.24 10.71 -6.28
C ILE A 163 -12.11 11.96 -6.25
N VAL A 164 -11.66 12.97 -5.50
CA VAL A 164 -12.46 14.16 -5.16
C VAL A 164 -11.71 15.44 -5.51
N PRO A 165 -12.41 16.56 -5.79
CA PRO A 165 -11.74 17.84 -6.03
C PRO A 165 -10.87 18.27 -4.84
N PHE A 166 -11.42 18.16 -3.63
CA PHE A 166 -10.78 18.44 -2.34
C PHE A 166 -11.19 17.36 -1.35
N LEU A 167 -10.30 16.98 -0.43
CA LEU A 167 -10.67 16.11 0.69
C LEU A 167 -11.86 16.68 1.45
N ALA A 168 -12.68 15.82 2.01
CA ALA A 168 -13.83 16.25 2.81
C ALA A 168 -13.38 17.19 3.92
N GLN A 169 -14.18 18.24 4.19
CA GLN A 169 -13.87 19.23 5.21
C GLN A 169 -13.63 18.56 6.58
N GLY A 170 -12.48 18.84 7.18
CA GLY A 170 -12.05 18.25 8.46
C GLY A 170 -11.40 16.88 8.34
N ALA A 171 -11.26 16.32 7.13
CA ALA A 171 -10.52 15.08 6.93
C ALA A 171 -9.03 15.26 7.22
N ALA A 172 -8.42 14.29 7.88
CA ALA A 172 -6.99 14.24 8.07
C ALA A 172 -6.27 13.89 6.77
N VAL A 173 -5.22 14.62 6.44
CA VAL A 173 -4.29 14.25 5.37
C VAL A 173 -3.34 13.19 5.92
N THR A 174 -3.70 11.93 5.77
CA THR A 174 -2.88 10.81 6.25
C THR A 174 -1.55 10.73 5.50
N THR A 175 -1.59 10.88 4.17
CA THR A 175 -0.38 10.92 3.34
C THR A 175 -0.34 12.19 2.51
N SER A 176 0.74 12.97 2.69
CA SER A 176 0.98 14.20 1.97
C SER A 176 1.12 13.95 0.46
N ARG A 177 0.64 14.89 -0.36
CA ARG A 177 0.84 14.88 -1.82
C ARG A 177 2.31 14.78 -2.25
N ASN A 178 3.25 15.13 -1.38
CA ASN A 178 4.68 15.04 -1.68
C ASN A 178 5.20 13.61 -1.65
N ASP A 179 4.56 12.75 -0.86
CA ASP A 179 4.96 11.37 -0.63
C ASP A 179 4.24 10.38 -1.56
N VAL A 180 3.03 10.72 -2.06
CA VAL A 180 2.23 9.84 -2.92
C VAL A 180 2.84 9.69 -4.32
N ASP A 181 3.08 8.44 -4.76
CA ASP A 181 3.62 8.16 -6.11
C ASP A 181 2.53 7.57 -7.03
N TYR A 182 1.99 6.40 -6.73
CA TYR A 182 0.97 5.75 -7.55
C TYR A 182 -0.38 5.71 -6.87
N VAL A 183 -1.43 6.02 -7.63
CA VAL A 183 -2.84 5.78 -7.27
C VAL A 183 -3.41 4.81 -8.29
N VAL A 184 -3.99 3.70 -7.82
CA VAL A 184 -4.52 2.61 -8.65
C VAL A 184 -5.99 2.39 -8.36
N THR A 185 -6.78 2.33 -9.40
CA THR A 185 -8.20 1.95 -9.36
C THR A 185 -8.47 0.89 -10.41
N GLU A 186 -9.69 0.40 -10.50
CA GLU A 186 -10.14 -0.52 -11.57
C GLU A 186 -10.08 0.11 -12.98
N TYR A 187 -9.91 1.43 -13.08
CA TYR A 187 -9.78 2.17 -14.35
C TYR A 187 -8.35 2.45 -14.75
N GLY A 188 -7.35 2.09 -13.95
CA GLY A 188 -5.95 2.19 -14.33
C GLY A 188 -5.03 2.71 -13.24
N ILE A 189 -3.88 3.22 -13.67
CA ILE A 189 -2.76 3.64 -12.82
C ILE A 189 -2.44 5.11 -13.07
N ALA A 190 -2.54 5.93 -12.04
CA ALA A 190 -2.11 7.33 -12.04
C ALA A 190 -0.77 7.44 -11.32
N ARG A 191 0.30 7.80 -12.02
CA ARG A 191 1.58 8.15 -11.42
C ARG A 191 1.61 9.65 -11.14
N LEU A 192 1.89 10.05 -9.90
CA LEU A 192 1.82 11.45 -9.46
C LEU A 192 3.19 12.08 -9.21
N LYS A 193 4.20 11.29 -8.82
CA LYS A 193 5.54 11.79 -8.51
C LYS A 193 6.18 12.46 -9.72
N GLY A 194 6.77 13.65 -9.51
CA GLY A 194 7.42 14.42 -10.57
C GLY A 194 6.46 15.18 -11.49
N LYS A 195 5.13 15.17 -11.23
CA LYS A 195 4.12 15.87 -12.03
C LYS A 195 3.71 17.20 -11.40
N THR A 196 3.38 18.18 -12.26
CA THR A 196 2.74 19.43 -11.86
C THR A 196 1.32 19.16 -11.33
N LEU A 197 0.72 20.09 -10.57
CA LEU A 197 -0.66 19.94 -10.08
C LEU A 197 -1.66 19.65 -11.20
N LYS A 198 -1.56 20.37 -12.33
CA LYS A 198 -2.42 20.14 -13.50
C LYS A 198 -2.25 18.73 -14.08
N GLN A 199 -1.03 18.22 -14.12
CA GLN A 199 -0.75 16.84 -14.60
C GLN A 199 -1.24 15.79 -13.61
N ARG A 200 -1.16 16.06 -12.29
CA ARG A 200 -1.71 15.20 -11.24
C ARG A 200 -3.22 15.08 -11.36
N ALA A 201 -3.92 16.22 -11.43
CA ALA A 201 -5.36 16.25 -11.60
C ALA A 201 -5.81 15.44 -12.83
N ARG A 202 -5.22 15.68 -14.00
CA ARG A 202 -5.51 14.90 -15.21
C ARG A 202 -5.27 13.40 -15.05
N ALA A 203 -4.17 13.01 -14.39
CA ALA A 203 -3.87 11.60 -14.16
C ALA A 203 -4.88 10.94 -13.22
N LEU A 204 -5.33 11.66 -12.19
CA LEU A 204 -6.34 11.17 -11.23
C LEU A 204 -7.73 11.10 -11.87
N ILE A 205 -8.13 12.10 -12.65
CA ILE A 205 -9.40 12.10 -13.39
C ILE A 205 -9.45 10.89 -14.36
N ALA A 206 -8.34 10.58 -15.03
CA ALA A 206 -8.29 9.45 -15.97
C ALA A 206 -8.56 8.09 -15.29
N VAL A 207 -8.25 7.94 -14.00
CA VAL A 207 -8.51 6.71 -13.23
C VAL A 207 -9.73 6.81 -12.31
N ALA A 208 -10.48 7.91 -12.36
CA ALA A 208 -11.77 8.04 -11.69
C ALA A 208 -12.86 7.26 -12.42
N HIS A 209 -13.95 6.92 -11.71
CA HIS A 209 -15.12 6.32 -12.34
C HIS A 209 -15.68 7.27 -13.43
N PRO A 210 -16.04 6.77 -14.62
CA PRO A 210 -16.48 7.61 -15.73
C PRO A 210 -17.59 8.61 -15.38
N ASP A 211 -18.57 8.20 -14.60
CA ASP A 211 -19.71 9.03 -14.21
C ASP A 211 -19.34 10.27 -13.42
N PHE A 212 -18.18 10.25 -12.75
CA PHE A 212 -17.71 11.37 -11.91
C PHE A 212 -16.66 12.25 -12.60
N ARG A 213 -16.12 11.84 -13.77
CA ARG A 213 -15.10 12.62 -14.49
C ARG A 213 -15.57 14.02 -14.88
N PRO A 214 -16.80 14.22 -15.42
CA PRO A 214 -17.26 15.56 -15.77
C PRO A 214 -17.22 16.55 -14.59
N MET A 215 -17.68 16.11 -13.42
CA MET A 215 -17.64 16.92 -12.20
C MET A 215 -16.21 17.23 -11.72
N LEU A 216 -15.25 16.34 -12.00
CA LEU A 216 -13.84 16.53 -11.61
C LEU A 216 -13.08 17.43 -12.60
N GLU A 217 -13.60 17.66 -13.81
CA GLU A 217 -13.01 18.52 -14.85
C GLU A 217 -13.42 19.99 -14.71
N GLU A 218 -14.49 20.29 -13.97
CA GLU A 218 -14.96 21.65 -13.62
C GLU A 218 -14.01 22.34 -12.63
#